data_a71736811e494448f8ba35bf2bd7eca0
#
_entry.id   a71736811e494448f8ba35bf2bd7eca0
#
_cell.length_a   1.000
_cell.length_b   1.000
_cell.length_c   1.000
_cell.angle_alpha   90.00
_cell.angle_beta   90.00
_cell.angle_gamma   90.00
#
_symmetry.space_group_name_H-M   'P 1'
#
loop_
_entity.id
_entity.type
_entity.pdbx_description
1 polymer ?
#
loop_
_entity_poly.entity_id
_entity_poly.type
_entity_poly.pdbx_seq_one_letter_code
_entity_poly.pdbx_strand_id
1 'polypeptide(L)'
;MLPERPEWKIIPDAQRVSQSRQVLLQQLGRRNAESTLYENMLKSVRRNFADVSLEDMTSGTDARRLFTTDEVVPGMFTRQAWEGGIQQAIDKVASSRREEIDWVLSDSRKTVSTDLSPEALKARLTRRYFTDFAGSWLNFLNSLRLNPATNIADVTDQLTLISDVRQSPLIALM
;
A
#
# COMPACT_ATOMS: atom_id res chain seq x y z
N MET A 1 13.87 7.45 63.73
CA MET A 1 12.65 6.77 63.31
C MET A 1 12.21 7.42 61.99
N LEU A 2 12.53 6.81 60.86
CA LEU A 2 12.15 7.31 59.51
C LEU A 2 10.71 6.85 59.23
N PRO A 3 9.81 7.71 58.69
CA PRO A 3 8.47 7.31 58.36
C PRO A 3 8.52 6.32 57.17
N GLU A 4 7.87 5.18 57.36
CA GLU A 4 7.66 4.20 56.29
C GLU A 4 6.94 4.88 55.12
N ARG A 5 7.55 4.83 53.94
CA ARG A 5 6.90 5.26 52.69
C ARG A 5 5.71 4.34 52.45
N PRO A 6 4.50 4.88 52.23
CA PRO A 6 3.39 4.04 51.83
C PRO A 6 3.73 3.38 50.51
N GLU A 7 3.80 2.04 50.49
CA GLU A 7 3.91 1.28 49.27
C GLU A 7 2.64 1.51 48.45
N TRP A 8 2.76 2.27 47.37
CA TRP A 8 1.70 2.45 46.40
C TRP A 8 1.53 1.14 45.62
N LYS A 9 0.72 0.24 46.18
CA LYS A 9 0.25 -0.94 45.43
C LYS A 9 -0.75 -0.45 44.39
N ILE A 10 -0.32 -0.35 43.14
CA ILE A 10 -1.23 -0.20 42.01
C ILE A 10 -1.99 -1.51 41.91
N ILE A 11 -3.18 -1.57 42.50
CA ILE A 11 -4.10 -2.69 42.31
C ILE A 11 -4.80 -2.44 40.95
N PRO A 12 -4.53 -3.23 39.91
CA PRO A 12 -5.22 -3.04 38.67
C PRO A 12 -6.70 -3.34 38.88
N ASP A 13 -7.56 -2.39 38.55
CA ASP A 13 -8.99 -2.58 38.55
C ASP A 13 -9.33 -3.66 37.46
N ALA A 14 -9.65 -4.86 37.94
CA ALA A 14 -9.92 -6.02 37.05
C ALA A 14 -11.02 -5.71 36.04
N GLN A 15 -11.96 -4.84 36.38
CA GLN A 15 -13.06 -4.44 35.51
C GLN A 15 -12.57 -3.53 34.38
N ARG A 16 -11.68 -2.56 34.67
CA ARG A 16 -11.06 -1.69 33.67
C ARG A 16 -10.11 -2.46 32.76
N VAL A 17 -9.36 -3.41 33.32
CA VAL A 17 -8.47 -4.29 32.54
C VAL A 17 -9.27 -5.15 31.58
N SER A 18 -10.40 -5.73 32.02
CA SER A 18 -11.25 -6.54 31.17
C SER A 18 -11.90 -5.72 30.04
N GLN A 19 -12.39 -4.52 30.36
CA GLN A 19 -12.95 -3.59 29.36
C GLN A 19 -11.92 -3.16 28.33
N SER A 20 -10.71 -2.79 28.77
CA SER A 20 -9.61 -2.42 27.88
C SER A 20 -9.21 -3.57 26.97
N ARG A 21 -9.14 -4.79 27.50
CA ARG A 21 -8.87 -6.00 26.75
C ARG A 21 -9.93 -6.28 25.70
N GLN A 22 -11.20 -6.10 26.04
CA GLN A 22 -12.32 -6.30 25.13
C GLN A 22 -12.30 -5.29 23.96
N VAL A 23 -12.01 -4.02 24.26
CA VAL A 23 -11.82 -2.98 23.22
C VAL A 23 -10.66 -3.31 22.30
N LEU A 24 -9.51 -3.74 22.85
CA LEU A 24 -8.35 -4.14 22.06
C LEU A 24 -8.65 -5.33 21.14
N LEU A 25 -9.36 -6.35 21.65
CA LEU A 25 -9.75 -7.52 20.85
C LEU A 25 -10.70 -7.13 19.72
N GLN A 26 -11.65 -6.22 19.96
CA GLN A 26 -12.53 -5.71 18.92
C GLN A 26 -11.76 -4.91 17.86
N GLN A 27 -10.82 -4.06 18.25
CA GLN A 27 -9.99 -3.30 17.32
C GLN A 27 -9.09 -4.20 16.48
N LEU A 28 -8.49 -5.23 17.08
CA LEU A 28 -7.68 -6.22 16.36
C LEU A 28 -8.53 -7.01 15.37
N GLY A 29 -9.74 -7.43 15.77
CA GLY A 29 -10.68 -8.12 14.87
C GLY A 29 -11.07 -7.26 13.67
N ARG A 30 -11.33 -5.98 13.86
CA ARG A 30 -11.63 -5.03 12.77
C ARG A 30 -10.46 -4.83 11.82
N ARG A 31 -9.25 -4.66 12.36
CA ARG A 31 -8.02 -4.52 11.55
C ARG A 31 -7.77 -5.75 10.69
N ASN A 32 -7.96 -6.94 11.27
CA ASN A 32 -7.78 -8.19 10.55
C ASN A 32 -8.81 -8.35 9.43
N ALA A 33 -10.07 -8.00 9.69
CA ALA A 33 -11.13 -8.04 8.68
C ALA A 33 -10.86 -7.05 7.54
N GLU A 34 -10.45 -5.83 7.85
CA GLU A 34 -10.10 -4.82 6.85
C GLU A 34 -8.88 -5.23 6.03
N SER A 35 -7.86 -5.81 6.66
CA SER A 35 -6.69 -6.35 5.95
C SER A 35 -7.07 -7.47 5.00
N THR A 36 -7.95 -8.37 5.41
CA THR A 36 -8.45 -9.46 4.55
C THR A 36 -9.23 -8.92 3.37
N LEU A 37 -10.09 -7.93 3.58
CA LEU A 37 -10.83 -7.25 2.50
C LEU A 37 -9.88 -6.61 1.49
N TYR A 38 -8.89 -5.90 1.97
CA TYR A 38 -7.87 -5.26 1.15
C TYR A 38 -7.08 -6.27 0.32
N GLU A 39 -6.60 -7.34 0.94
CA GLU A 39 -5.84 -8.38 0.24
C GLU A 39 -6.68 -9.10 -0.82
N ASN A 40 -7.93 -9.40 -0.52
CA ASN A 40 -8.85 -10.03 -1.47
C ASN A 40 -9.16 -9.10 -2.64
N MET A 41 -9.31 -7.81 -2.37
CA MET A 41 -9.46 -6.78 -3.39
C MET A 41 -8.24 -6.75 -4.32
N LEU A 42 -7.02 -6.68 -3.77
CA LEU A 42 -5.80 -6.70 -4.57
C LEU A 42 -5.65 -7.98 -5.39
N LYS A 43 -5.96 -9.14 -4.82
CA LYS A 43 -5.92 -10.43 -5.53
C LYS A 43 -6.88 -10.46 -6.72
N SER A 44 -8.06 -9.85 -6.58
CA SER A 44 -9.04 -9.80 -7.68
C SER A 44 -8.56 -8.94 -8.85
N VAL A 45 -7.88 -7.84 -8.55
CA VAL A 45 -7.35 -6.91 -9.56
C VAL A 45 -6.06 -7.42 -10.19
N ARG A 46 -5.19 -8.07 -9.41
CA ARG A 46 -3.88 -8.56 -9.87
C ARG A 46 -3.96 -9.43 -11.12
N ARG A 47 -5.03 -10.20 -11.27
CA ARG A 47 -5.21 -11.11 -12.41
C ARG A 47 -5.39 -10.38 -13.74
N ASN A 48 -5.82 -9.12 -13.69
CA ASN A 48 -6.16 -8.34 -14.87
C ASN A 48 -5.02 -7.44 -15.34
N PHE A 49 -3.97 -7.29 -14.54
CA PHE A 49 -2.85 -6.38 -14.83
C PHE A 49 -1.54 -7.12 -14.64
N ALA A 50 -0.78 -7.26 -15.71
CA ALA A 50 0.53 -7.89 -15.70
C ALA A 50 1.56 -7.01 -14.99
N ASP A 51 2.55 -7.63 -14.35
CA ASP A 51 3.67 -6.93 -13.73
C ASP A 51 4.45 -6.16 -14.81
N VAL A 52 4.98 -5.01 -14.44
CA VAL A 52 5.68 -4.10 -15.36
C VAL A 52 7.18 -4.13 -15.07
N SER A 53 7.97 -4.47 -16.08
CA SER A 53 9.43 -4.51 -16.03
C SER A 53 10.05 -3.17 -16.43
N LEU A 54 11.36 -3.02 -16.18
CA LEU A 54 12.11 -1.87 -16.65
C LEU A 54 11.97 -1.67 -18.18
N GLU A 55 11.98 -2.76 -18.93
CA GLU A 55 11.84 -2.72 -20.39
C GLU A 55 10.47 -2.21 -20.83
N ASP A 56 9.42 -2.62 -20.15
CA ASP A 56 8.06 -2.17 -20.43
C ASP A 56 7.90 -0.67 -20.17
N MET A 57 8.51 -0.17 -19.08
CA MET A 57 8.46 1.25 -18.70
C MET A 57 9.27 2.14 -19.63
N THR A 58 10.35 1.62 -20.18
CA THR A 58 11.32 2.35 -20.99
C THR A 58 11.30 1.93 -22.45
N SER A 59 10.16 1.46 -22.92
CA SER A 59 9.98 1.02 -24.30
C SER A 59 10.42 2.10 -25.29
N GLY A 60 11.24 1.72 -26.29
CA GLY A 60 11.83 2.64 -27.25
C GLY A 60 13.17 3.25 -26.80
N THR A 61 13.66 2.91 -25.62
CA THR A 61 14.99 3.28 -25.13
C THR A 61 15.84 2.05 -24.90
N ASP A 62 17.17 2.25 -24.81
CA ASP A 62 18.13 1.16 -24.54
C ASP A 62 18.49 1.13 -23.04
N ALA A 63 17.47 0.97 -22.18
CA ALA A 63 17.64 1.03 -20.72
C ALA A 63 18.58 -0.06 -20.18
N ARG A 64 18.67 -1.22 -20.84
CA ARG A 64 19.58 -2.32 -20.45
C ARG A 64 21.05 -1.95 -20.56
N ARG A 65 21.40 -0.97 -21.36
CA ARG A 65 22.78 -0.47 -21.46
C ARG A 65 23.17 0.36 -20.23
N LEU A 66 22.20 1.01 -19.59
CA LEU A 66 22.42 1.86 -18.43
C LEU A 66 22.14 1.17 -17.11
N PHE A 67 21.01 0.46 -17.02
CA PHE A 67 20.51 -0.08 -15.78
C PHE A 67 20.28 -1.59 -15.84
N THR A 68 20.49 -2.24 -14.70
CA THR A 68 20.14 -3.63 -14.45
C THR A 68 19.27 -3.70 -13.21
N THR A 69 18.20 -4.48 -13.27
CA THR A 69 17.36 -4.82 -12.12
C THR A 69 16.70 -6.17 -12.34
N ASP A 70 16.54 -6.94 -11.25
CA ASP A 70 15.77 -8.19 -11.23
C ASP A 70 14.33 -7.97 -10.74
N GLU A 71 14.01 -6.74 -10.31
CA GLU A 71 12.73 -6.39 -9.76
C GLU A 71 11.75 -5.91 -10.85
N VAL A 72 10.46 -6.10 -10.57
CA VAL A 72 9.35 -5.60 -11.38
C VAL A 72 8.36 -4.86 -10.48
N VAL A 73 7.58 -3.96 -11.04
CA VAL A 73 6.46 -3.34 -10.33
C VAL A 73 5.24 -4.22 -10.52
N PRO A 74 4.59 -4.71 -9.44
CA PRO A 74 3.35 -5.46 -9.57
C PRO A 74 2.31 -4.67 -10.35
N GLY A 75 1.66 -5.32 -11.33
CA GLY A 75 0.73 -4.65 -12.25
C GLY A 75 -0.44 -3.95 -11.56
N MET A 76 -0.83 -4.42 -10.37
CA MET A 76 -1.84 -3.77 -9.53
C MET A 76 -1.42 -2.40 -8.98
N PHE A 77 -0.13 -2.08 -8.97
CA PHE A 77 0.41 -0.79 -8.52
C PHE A 77 0.83 0.09 -9.70
N THR A 78 -0.01 0.17 -10.70
CA THR A 78 0.13 1.02 -11.87
C THR A 78 -1.04 1.99 -11.98
N ARG A 79 -0.85 3.07 -12.73
CA ARG A 79 -1.94 4.01 -13.02
C ARG A 79 -3.11 3.32 -13.73
N GLN A 80 -2.81 2.43 -14.68
CA GLN A 80 -3.83 1.68 -15.40
C GLN A 80 -4.66 0.79 -14.46
N ALA A 81 -4.03 0.15 -13.48
CA ALA A 81 -4.73 -0.65 -12.48
C ALA A 81 -5.59 0.22 -11.57
N TRP A 82 -5.11 1.39 -11.17
CA TRP A 82 -5.89 2.34 -10.38
C TRP A 82 -7.16 2.77 -11.11
N GLU A 83 -7.02 3.25 -12.34
CA GLU A 83 -8.14 3.75 -13.14
C GLU A 83 -9.07 2.64 -13.65
N GLY A 84 -8.54 1.47 -13.98
CA GLY A 84 -9.26 0.36 -14.60
C GLY A 84 -9.79 -0.72 -13.63
N GLY A 85 -9.43 -0.68 -12.36
CA GLY A 85 -9.82 -1.76 -11.44
C GLY A 85 -9.88 -1.40 -9.97
N ILE A 86 -8.84 -0.75 -9.43
CA ILE A 86 -8.72 -0.53 -7.98
C ILE A 86 -9.81 0.42 -7.45
N GLN A 87 -10.08 1.53 -8.13
CA GLN A 87 -11.13 2.47 -7.72
C GLN A 87 -12.50 1.78 -7.62
N GLN A 88 -12.86 1.03 -8.65
CA GLN A 88 -14.13 0.30 -8.68
C GLN A 88 -14.18 -0.80 -7.60
N ALA A 89 -13.06 -1.48 -7.35
CA ALA A 89 -12.98 -2.50 -6.31
C ALA A 89 -13.16 -1.89 -4.90
N ILE A 90 -12.55 -0.74 -4.63
CA ILE A 90 -12.73 0.00 -3.38
C ILE A 90 -14.20 0.44 -3.23
N ASP A 91 -14.79 1.00 -4.27
CA ASP A 91 -16.20 1.43 -4.24
C ASP A 91 -17.15 0.25 -3.99
N LYS A 92 -16.88 -0.89 -4.60
CA LYS A 92 -17.66 -2.12 -4.39
C LYS A 92 -17.57 -2.61 -2.95
N VAL A 93 -16.37 -2.63 -2.36
CA VAL A 93 -16.18 -3.02 -0.96
C VAL A 93 -16.89 -2.06 -0.02
N ALA A 94 -16.80 -0.75 -0.26
CA ALA A 94 -17.48 0.27 0.53
C ALA A 94 -19.01 0.16 0.42
N SER A 95 -19.54 -0.12 -0.77
CA SER A 95 -20.98 -0.30 -1.01
C SER A 95 -21.51 -1.55 -0.30
N SER A 96 -20.80 -2.67 -0.37
CA SER A 96 -21.18 -3.89 0.36
C SER A 96 -21.21 -3.65 1.88
N ARG A 97 -20.28 -2.85 2.38
CA ARG A 97 -20.27 -2.47 3.80
C ARG A 97 -21.45 -1.59 4.18
N ARG A 98 -21.90 -0.72 3.30
CA ARG A 98 -23.11 0.08 3.50
C ARG A 98 -24.34 -0.81 3.63
N GLU A 99 -24.52 -1.77 2.76
CA GLU A 99 -25.62 -2.72 2.79
C GLU A 99 -25.63 -3.54 4.11
N GLU A 100 -24.47 -4.01 4.55
CA GLU A 100 -24.34 -4.70 5.85
C GLU A 100 -24.72 -3.80 7.03
N ILE A 101 -24.30 -2.54 7.02
CA ILE A 101 -24.62 -1.57 8.07
C ILE A 101 -26.12 -1.24 8.07
N ASP A 102 -26.72 -1.01 6.92
CA ASP A 102 -28.13 -0.71 6.77
C ASP A 102 -28.99 -1.89 7.25
N TRP A 103 -28.57 -3.11 6.96
CA TRP A 103 -29.22 -4.32 7.47
C TRP A 103 -29.16 -4.42 9.01
N VAL A 104 -27.98 -4.18 9.60
CA VAL A 104 -27.77 -4.19 11.06
C VAL A 104 -28.55 -3.09 11.76
N LEU A 105 -28.63 -1.90 11.14
CA LEU A 105 -29.37 -0.77 11.69
C LEU A 105 -30.89 -0.93 11.62
N SER A 106 -31.39 -1.66 10.63
CA SER A 106 -32.82 -1.99 10.56
C SER A 106 -33.27 -2.89 11.71
N ASP A 107 -32.34 -3.65 12.27
CA ASP A 107 -32.61 -4.61 13.35
C ASP A 107 -32.26 -4.08 14.76
N SER A 108 -31.47 -3.00 14.87
CA SER A 108 -31.08 -2.44 16.17
C SER A 108 -30.86 -0.93 16.12
N ARG A 109 -31.50 -0.19 17.05
CA ARG A 109 -31.32 1.27 17.27
C ARG A 109 -29.91 1.64 17.79
N LYS A 110 -28.85 1.02 17.29
CA LYS A 110 -27.46 1.33 17.68
C LYS A 110 -26.88 2.38 16.74
N THR A 111 -26.43 3.47 17.30
CA THR A 111 -25.61 4.47 16.59
C THR A 111 -24.28 3.82 16.15
N VAL A 112 -24.09 3.75 14.83
CA VAL A 112 -22.82 3.29 14.25
C VAL A 112 -21.79 4.40 14.45
N SER A 113 -20.62 4.05 14.97
CA SER A 113 -19.51 5.00 15.10
C SER A 113 -19.06 5.47 13.72
N THR A 114 -18.64 6.74 13.61
CA THR A 114 -18.17 7.36 12.35
C THR A 114 -17.05 6.57 11.68
N ASP A 115 -16.23 5.85 12.47
CA ASP A 115 -15.13 5.01 11.98
C ASP A 115 -15.59 3.76 11.20
N LEU A 116 -16.87 3.38 11.31
CA LEU A 116 -17.45 2.25 10.59
C LEU A 116 -18.15 2.67 9.30
N SER A 117 -18.18 3.97 9.00
CA SER A 117 -18.85 4.45 7.79
C SER A 117 -18.18 3.92 6.51
N PRO A 118 -18.94 3.68 5.44
CA PRO A 118 -18.40 3.28 4.14
C PRO A 118 -17.37 4.28 3.61
N GLU A 119 -17.58 5.57 3.83
CA GLU A 119 -16.68 6.65 3.42
C GLU A 119 -15.34 6.58 4.15
N ALA A 120 -15.36 6.31 5.46
CA ALA A 120 -14.14 6.12 6.25
C ALA A 120 -13.37 4.86 5.82
N LEU A 121 -14.08 3.77 5.51
CA LEU A 121 -13.46 2.55 4.98
C LEU A 121 -12.82 2.81 3.61
N LYS A 122 -13.51 3.49 2.70
CA LYS A 122 -12.99 3.90 1.40
C LYS A 122 -11.70 4.71 1.54
N ALA A 123 -11.69 5.71 2.44
CA ALA A 123 -10.53 6.54 2.69
C ALA A 123 -9.33 5.74 3.22
N ARG A 124 -9.55 4.79 4.13
CA ARG A 124 -8.49 3.93 4.67
C ARG A 124 -7.92 2.97 3.63
N LEU A 125 -8.78 2.33 2.84
CA LEU A 125 -8.35 1.44 1.76
C LEU A 125 -7.56 2.20 0.69
N THR A 126 -8.01 3.39 0.31
CA THR A 126 -7.31 4.25 -0.64
C THR A 126 -5.94 4.66 -0.12
N ARG A 127 -5.85 5.08 1.15
CA ARG A 127 -4.57 5.44 1.78
C ARG A 127 -3.60 4.27 1.82
N ARG A 128 -4.07 3.09 2.21
CA ARG A 128 -3.26 1.88 2.24
C ARG A 128 -2.75 1.52 0.85
N TYR A 129 -3.61 1.59 -0.16
CA TYR A 129 -3.23 1.34 -1.53
C TYR A 129 -2.10 2.27 -2.00
N PHE A 130 -2.22 3.57 -1.78
CA PHE A 130 -1.17 4.51 -2.19
C PHE A 130 0.11 4.38 -1.38
N THR A 131 0.05 3.94 -0.13
CA THR A 131 1.23 3.59 0.66
C THR A 131 1.95 2.38 0.05
N ASP A 132 1.24 1.34 -0.30
CA ASP A 132 1.80 0.14 -0.93
C ASP A 132 2.29 0.43 -2.35
N PHE A 133 1.55 1.24 -3.11
CA PHE A 133 1.95 1.75 -4.42
C PHE A 133 3.30 2.47 -4.36
N ALA A 134 3.41 3.47 -3.49
CA ALA A 134 4.65 4.22 -3.32
C ALA A 134 5.81 3.33 -2.85
N GLY A 135 5.55 2.40 -1.93
CA GLY A 135 6.54 1.43 -1.46
C GLY A 135 7.04 0.51 -2.57
N SER A 136 6.16 0.00 -3.42
CA SER A 136 6.51 -0.86 -4.56
C SER A 136 7.37 -0.13 -5.58
N TRP A 137 7.01 1.11 -5.92
CA TRP A 137 7.81 1.93 -6.84
C TRP A 137 9.16 2.31 -6.24
N LEU A 138 9.22 2.65 -4.96
CA LEU A 138 10.47 2.96 -4.28
C LEU A 138 11.40 1.74 -4.24
N ASN A 139 10.88 0.56 -3.94
CA ASN A 139 11.66 -0.68 -3.97
C ASN A 139 12.20 -0.96 -5.37
N PHE A 140 11.39 -0.78 -6.41
CA PHE A 140 11.83 -0.93 -7.80
C PHE A 140 12.93 0.06 -8.15
N LEU A 141 12.75 1.34 -7.85
CA LEU A 141 13.76 2.38 -8.13
C LEU A 141 15.06 2.14 -7.37
N ASN A 142 14.99 1.70 -6.12
CA ASN A 142 16.16 1.37 -5.31
C ASN A 142 16.87 0.08 -5.78
N SER A 143 16.21 -0.77 -6.55
CA SER A 143 16.81 -1.98 -7.13
C SER A 143 17.61 -1.72 -8.39
N LEU A 144 17.42 -0.56 -9.02
CA LEU A 144 18.14 -0.19 -10.23
C LEU A 144 19.64 -0.01 -9.94
N ARG A 145 20.46 -0.71 -10.71
CA ARG A 145 21.92 -0.59 -10.64
C ARG A 145 22.44 -0.07 -11.96
N LEU A 146 23.33 0.89 -11.89
CA LEU A 146 24.04 1.38 -13.06
C LEU A 146 25.03 0.31 -13.54
N ASN A 147 24.99 -0.01 -14.83
CA ASN A 147 25.95 -0.94 -15.42
C ASN A 147 27.36 -0.35 -15.37
N PRO A 148 28.37 -1.10 -14.90
CA PRO A 148 29.73 -0.61 -14.87
C PRO A 148 30.25 -0.37 -16.29
N ALA A 149 30.89 0.77 -16.51
CA ALA A 149 31.63 1.03 -17.72
C ALA A 149 32.98 0.31 -17.66
N THR A 150 33.35 -0.39 -18.74
CA THR A 150 34.63 -1.15 -18.81
C THR A 150 35.78 -0.33 -19.39
N ASN A 151 35.46 0.75 -20.11
CA ASN A 151 36.44 1.64 -20.73
C ASN A 151 35.86 3.06 -20.92
N ILE A 152 36.70 4.00 -21.40
CA ILE A 152 36.30 5.40 -21.62
C ILE A 152 35.22 5.52 -22.70
N ALA A 153 35.24 4.68 -23.72
CA ALA A 153 34.20 4.68 -24.76
C ALA A 153 32.84 4.31 -24.19
N ASP A 154 32.77 3.31 -23.30
CA ASP A 154 31.53 2.94 -22.62
C ASP A 154 31.00 4.07 -21.75
N VAL A 155 31.87 4.80 -21.04
CA VAL A 155 31.47 5.99 -20.25
C VAL A 155 30.87 7.05 -21.15
N THR A 156 31.49 7.32 -22.29
CA THR A 156 30.99 8.30 -23.26
C THR A 156 29.65 7.90 -23.82
N ASP A 157 29.47 6.62 -24.18
CA ASP A 157 28.20 6.08 -24.69
C ASP A 157 27.10 6.17 -23.64
N GLN A 158 27.39 5.82 -22.38
CA GLN A 158 26.42 5.93 -21.27
C GLN A 158 26.01 7.39 -21.03
N LEU A 159 26.96 8.33 -21.01
CA LEU A 159 26.68 9.75 -20.83
C LEU A 159 25.84 10.30 -22.00
N THR A 160 26.16 9.90 -23.22
CA THR A 160 25.40 10.28 -24.42
C THR A 160 23.95 9.79 -24.32
N LEU A 161 23.75 8.54 -23.92
CA LEU A 161 22.42 7.95 -23.76
C LEU A 161 21.61 8.64 -22.64
N ILE A 162 22.24 8.97 -21.52
CA ILE A 162 21.59 9.70 -20.42
C ILE A 162 21.18 11.12 -20.86
N SER A 163 22.01 11.79 -21.64
CA SER A 163 21.78 13.18 -22.07
C SER A 163 20.82 13.32 -23.24
N ASP A 164 20.52 12.23 -23.96
CA ASP A 164 19.60 12.27 -25.09
C ASP A 164 18.15 12.39 -24.64
N VAL A 165 17.54 13.55 -24.84
CA VAL A 165 16.15 13.83 -24.44
C VAL A 165 15.14 12.85 -25.04
N ARG A 166 15.44 12.21 -26.17
CA ARG A 166 14.52 11.31 -26.88
C ARG A 166 14.70 9.84 -26.46
N GLN A 167 15.91 9.46 -26.07
CA GLN A 167 16.29 8.07 -25.82
C GLN A 167 16.75 7.80 -24.38
N SER A 168 16.72 8.81 -23.53
CA SER A 168 17.17 8.66 -22.15
C SER A 168 16.20 7.79 -21.35
N PRO A 169 16.67 6.63 -20.82
CA PRO A 169 15.86 5.80 -19.96
C PRO A 169 15.41 6.51 -18.67
N LEU A 170 16.16 7.51 -18.20
CA LEU A 170 15.77 8.31 -17.04
C LEU A 170 14.53 9.15 -17.32
N ILE A 171 14.44 9.73 -18.52
CA ILE A 171 13.26 10.52 -18.91
C ILE A 171 12.06 9.60 -19.12
N ALA A 172 12.26 8.40 -19.65
CA ALA A 172 11.19 7.44 -19.84
C ALA A 172 10.60 6.90 -18.51
N LEU A 173 11.38 6.94 -17.42
CA LEU A 173 10.93 6.55 -16.08
C LEU A 173 10.17 7.66 -15.33
N MET A 174 10.29 8.91 -15.77
CA MET A 174 9.58 10.05 -15.17
C MET A 174 8.16 10.23 -15.71
#